data_24268033462f63b62876b88cf19967fa
#
_entry.id   24268033462f63b62876b88cf19967fa
#
_cell.length_a   1.000
_cell.length_b   1.000
_cell.length_c   1.000
_cell.angle_alpha   90.00
_cell.angle_beta   90.00
_cell.angle_gamma   90.00
#
_symmetry.space_group_name_H-M   'P 1'
#
loop_
_entity.id
_entity.type
_entity.pdbx_description
1 polymer ?
#
loop_
_entity_poly.entity_id
_entity_poly.type
_entity_poly.pdbx_seq_one_letter_code
_entity_poly.pdbx_strand_id
1 'polypeptide(L)'
;MQQTWRWFGPDDSVSLAKIAQAGATGVVTSLHHIPTGETWSLGEVEERKREIEAAGLKWSVVESIPLHNDLKTGRGNYRALLDSYKDSVRNVGRAGVETVCYNFMPVVDWTRTNLDYQLEDDSRALRFEMTDFAAYDVFILERENAAADYDPTLLAKAKSRLATMGDKEKALLEKNIIAGLPGGEGSYDRDTIRLA
;
A
#
# COMPACT_ATOMS: atom_id res chain seq x y z
N MET A 1 -23.10 12.60 5.45
CA MET A 1 -21.67 12.20 5.57
C MET A 1 -21.58 11.17 6.67
N GLN A 2 -20.89 10.07 6.48
CA GLN A 2 -20.70 9.02 7.48
C GLN A 2 -19.31 9.19 8.14
N GLN A 3 -19.24 9.12 9.45
CA GLN A 3 -17.98 9.14 10.18
C GLN A 3 -17.47 7.71 10.31
N THR A 4 -16.34 7.40 9.69
CA THR A 4 -15.74 6.07 9.68
C THR A 4 -14.36 6.09 10.30
N TRP A 5 -13.94 4.94 10.84
CA TRP A 5 -12.62 4.73 11.42
C TRP A 5 -11.93 3.57 10.73
N ARG A 6 -10.61 3.69 10.47
CA ARG A 6 -9.82 2.55 9.99
C ARG A 6 -9.60 1.57 11.13
N TRP A 7 -9.96 0.29 10.91
CA TRP A 7 -9.78 -0.78 11.86
C TRP A 7 -8.99 -1.94 11.23
N PHE A 8 -7.94 -2.39 11.91
CA PHE A 8 -7.03 -3.41 11.38
C PHE A 8 -7.42 -4.85 11.79
N GLY A 9 -8.61 -5.04 12.30
CA GLY A 9 -9.14 -6.37 12.67
C GLY A 9 -9.05 -6.65 14.16
N PRO A 10 -9.33 -7.89 14.58
CA PRO A 10 -9.43 -8.26 16.00
C PRO A 10 -8.17 -8.00 16.83
N ASP A 11 -7.01 -8.04 16.18
CA ASP A 11 -5.71 -7.80 16.82
C ASP A 11 -5.32 -6.30 16.88
N ASP A 12 -6.20 -5.40 16.41
CA ASP A 12 -5.97 -3.96 16.49
C ASP A 12 -5.97 -3.50 17.95
N SER A 13 -5.03 -2.68 18.33
CA SER A 13 -4.96 -2.03 19.65
C SER A 13 -6.16 -1.13 19.95
N VAL A 14 -6.84 -0.68 18.90
CA VAL A 14 -8.08 0.11 18.98
C VAL A 14 -9.27 -0.82 18.73
N SER A 15 -9.99 -1.19 19.77
CA SER A 15 -11.15 -2.07 19.68
C SER A 15 -12.36 -1.36 19.03
N LEU A 16 -13.29 -2.15 18.45
CA LEU A 16 -14.55 -1.63 17.92
C LEU A 16 -15.35 -0.80 18.95
N ALA A 17 -15.31 -1.19 20.22
CA ALA A 17 -15.94 -0.42 21.29
C ALA A 17 -15.34 0.99 21.45
N LYS A 18 -14.03 1.11 21.37
CA LYS A 18 -13.34 2.43 21.42
C LYS A 18 -13.68 3.28 20.19
N ILE A 19 -13.80 2.66 19.03
CA ILE A 19 -14.21 3.31 17.78
C ILE A 19 -15.64 3.87 17.90
N ALA A 20 -16.58 3.08 18.41
CA ALA A 20 -17.93 3.52 18.68
C ALA A 20 -17.97 4.65 19.74
N GLN A 21 -17.18 4.54 20.82
CA GLN A 21 -17.04 5.58 21.84
C GLN A 21 -16.51 6.89 21.27
N ALA A 22 -15.62 6.86 20.28
CA ALA A 22 -15.11 8.05 19.60
C ALA A 22 -16.16 8.72 18.67
N GLY A 23 -17.37 8.15 18.55
CA GLY A 23 -18.45 8.69 17.75
C GLY A 23 -18.48 8.24 16.28
N ALA A 24 -17.62 7.31 15.89
CA ALA A 24 -17.72 6.72 14.55
C ALA A 24 -18.98 5.85 14.43
N THR A 25 -19.57 5.85 13.24
CA THR A 25 -20.79 5.06 12.93
C THR A 25 -20.47 3.88 12.02
N GLY A 26 -19.25 3.81 11.53
CA GLY A 26 -18.81 2.71 10.68
C GLY A 26 -17.30 2.54 10.69
N VAL A 27 -16.87 1.46 10.08
CA VAL A 27 -15.45 1.13 9.93
C VAL A 27 -15.06 0.91 8.48
N VAL A 28 -13.80 1.19 8.20
CA VAL A 28 -13.08 0.84 6.98
C VAL A 28 -12.09 -0.26 7.36
N THR A 29 -12.22 -1.45 6.79
CA THR A 29 -11.36 -2.59 7.16
C THR A 29 -11.24 -3.61 6.05
N SER A 30 -10.42 -4.63 6.28
CA SER A 30 -10.09 -5.72 5.37
C SER A 30 -10.08 -7.05 6.14
N LEU A 31 -10.03 -8.19 5.43
CA LEU A 31 -9.74 -9.50 6.02
C LEU A 31 -8.21 -9.73 6.02
N HIS A 32 -7.51 -9.03 6.92
CA HIS A 32 -6.05 -8.99 6.98
C HIS A 32 -5.38 -10.36 7.24
N HIS A 33 -6.13 -11.34 7.72
CA HIS A 33 -5.64 -12.69 8.01
C HIS A 33 -5.61 -13.60 6.76
N ILE A 34 -6.27 -13.19 5.67
CA ILE A 34 -6.29 -13.96 4.42
C ILE A 34 -5.09 -13.53 3.56
N PRO A 35 -4.24 -14.47 3.12
CA PRO A 35 -3.12 -14.19 2.27
C PRO A 35 -3.52 -13.52 0.94
N THR A 36 -2.64 -12.63 0.44
CA THR A 36 -2.84 -11.96 -0.85
C THR A 36 -2.98 -12.96 -1.99
N GLY A 37 -4.01 -12.79 -2.80
CA GLY A 37 -4.32 -13.67 -3.94
C GLY A 37 -5.27 -14.83 -3.62
N GLU A 38 -5.56 -15.07 -2.34
CA GLU A 38 -6.58 -16.05 -1.94
C GLU A 38 -7.99 -15.45 -2.00
N THR A 39 -8.96 -16.32 -2.26
CA THR A 39 -10.38 -15.91 -2.32
C THR A 39 -10.95 -15.74 -0.92
N TRP A 40 -11.55 -14.59 -0.66
CA TRP A 40 -12.36 -14.35 0.53
C TRP A 40 -13.67 -15.12 0.42
N SER A 41 -13.88 -16.13 1.26
CA SER A 41 -15.13 -16.85 1.29
C SER A 41 -16.29 -15.98 1.81
N LEU A 42 -17.52 -16.26 1.38
CA LEU A 42 -18.69 -15.56 1.87
C LEU A 42 -18.81 -15.67 3.40
N GLY A 43 -18.50 -16.85 3.95
CA GLY A 43 -18.57 -17.09 5.39
C GLY A 43 -17.64 -16.17 6.20
N GLU A 44 -16.39 -15.99 5.76
CA GLU A 44 -15.42 -15.11 6.41
C GLU A 44 -15.81 -13.63 6.31
N VAL A 45 -16.37 -13.23 5.17
CA VAL A 45 -16.88 -11.85 5.00
C VAL A 45 -18.08 -11.62 5.92
N GLU A 46 -19.02 -12.55 6.00
CA GLU A 46 -20.19 -12.45 6.87
C GLU A 46 -19.83 -12.50 8.37
N GLU A 47 -18.82 -13.28 8.73
CA GLU A 47 -18.31 -13.34 10.10
C GLU A 47 -17.73 -12.00 10.54
N ARG A 48 -16.85 -11.39 9.72
CA ARG A 48 -16.31 -10.07 9.98
C ARG A 48 -17.40 -9.01 10.06
N LYS A 49 -18.38 -9.08 9.17
CA LYS A 49 -19.52 -8.15 9.19
C LYS A 49 -20.33 -8.27 10.48
N ARG A 50 -20.64 -9.49 10.92
CA ARG A 50 -21.37 -9.72 12.19
C ARG A 50 -20.60 -9.20 13.40
N GLU A 51 -19.28 -9.36 13.43
CA GLU A 51 -18.42 -8.82 14.49
C GLU A 51 -18.54 -7.29 14.59
N ILE A 52 -18.49 -6.60 13.46
CA ILE A 52 -18.62 -5.15 13.38
C ILE A 52 -20.01 -4.68 13.79
N GLU A 53 -21.06 -5.34 13.29
CA GLU A 53 -22.45 -5.01 13.58
C GLU A 53 -22.83 -5.28 15.05
N ALA A 54 -22.24 -6.31 15.68
CA ALA A 54 -22.41 -6.58 17.11
C ALA A 54 -21.88 -5.44 18.01
N ALA A 55 -20.93 -4.65 17.51
CA ALA A 55 -20.44 -3.45 18.20
C ALA A 55 -21.27 -2.17 17.88
N GLY A 56 -22.38 -2.30 17.14
CA GLY A 56 -23.23 -1.16 16.75
C GLY A 56 -22.66 -0.33 15.60
N LEU A 57 -21.66 -0.84 14.87
CA LEU A 57 -21.00 -0.16 13.76
C LEU A 57 -21.40 -0.78 12.41
N LYS A 58 -21.26 -0.05 11.32
CA LYS A 58 -21.42 -0.55 9.95
C LYS A 58 -20.07 -0.87 9.34
N TRP A 59 -19.93 -1.99 8.64
CA TRP A 59 -18.81 -2.17 7.73
C TRP A 59 -19.05 -1.34 6.47
N SER A 60 -18.48 -0.15 6.43
CA SER A 60 -18.80 0.86 5.43
C SER A 60 -18.00 0.69 4.15
N VAL A 61 -16.75 0.31 4.28
CA VAL A 61 -15.82 0.19 3.14
C VAL A 61 -14.85 -0.98 3.40
N VAL A 62 -14.67 -1.81 2.39
CA VAL A 62 -13.52 -2.71 2.31
C VAL A 62 -12.34 -1.92 1.76
N GLU A 63 -11.27 -1.82 2.52
CA GLU A 63 -10.03 -1.22 2.06
C GLU A 63 -8.83 -2.02 2.58
N SER A 64 -8.27 -2.85 1.75
CA SER A 64 -8.66 -3.27 0.42
C SER A 64 -8.74 -4.80 0.37
N ILE A 65 -9.24 -5.38 -0.73
CA ILE A 65 -8.92 -6.76 -1.08
C ILE A 65 -7.55 -6.69 -1.74
N PRO A 66 -6.47 -7.28 -1.16
CA PRO A 66 -5.12 -7.12 -1.69
C PRO A 66 -4.98 -7.71 -3.10
N LEU A 67 -4.36 -6.94 -4.00
CA LEU A 67 -4.07 -7.39 -5.36
C LEU A 67 -2.65 -7.94 -5.44
N HIS A 68 -2.51 -9.21 -5.82
CA HIS A 68 -1.19 -9.83 -5.99
C HIS A 68 -0.38 -9.15 -7.10
N ASN A 69 0.95 -9.06 -6.93
CA ASN A 69 1.81 -8.40 -7.91
C ASN A 69 1.75 -9.02 -9.30
N ASP A 70 1.66 -10.33 -9.41
CA ASP A 70 1.49 -11.01 -10.71
C ASP A 70 0.25 -10.51 -11.46
N LEU A 71 -0.84 -10.22 -10.74
CA LEU A 71 -2.04 -9.64 -11.33
C LEU A 71 -1.78 -8.21 -11.81
N LYS A 72 -1.08 -7.40 -11.02
CA LYS A 72 -0.74 -6.01 -11.39
C LYS A 72 0.19 -5.92 -12.60
N THR A 73 1.11 -6.88 -12.73
CA THR A 73 2.12 -6.91 -13.82
C THR A 73 1.73 -7.79 -15.00
N GLY A 74 0.62 -8.54 -14.91
CA GLY A 74 0.19 -9.48 -15.94
C GLY A 74 1.11 -10.69 -16.12
N ARG A 75 1.85 -11.07 -15.06
CA ARG A 75 2.81 -12.17 -15.07
C ARG A 75 2.30 -13.40 -14.31
N GLY A 76 3.03 -14.49 -14.39
CA GLY A 76 2.73 -15.72 -13.65
C GLY A 76 1.30 -16.22 -13.84
N ASN A 77 0.64 -16.62 -12.77
CA ASN A 77 -0.73 -17.15 -12.80
C ASN A 77 -1.80 -16.06 -12.61
N TYR A 78 -1.58 -14.87 -13.17
CA TYR A 78 -2.43 -13.69 -12.97
C TYR A 78 -3.93 -13.92 -13.27
N ARG A 79 -4.26 -14.85 -14.19
CA ARG A 79 -5.66 -15.14 -14.54
C ARG A 79 -6.41 -15.82 -13.38
N ALA A 80 -5.79 -16.80 -12.74
CA ALA A 80 -6.40 -17.43 -11.56
C ALA A 80 -6.50 -16.43 -10.39
N LEU A 81 -5.48 -15.59 -10.19
CA LEU A 81 -5.51 -14.53 -9.20
C LEU A 81 -6.61 -13.49 -9.47
N LEU A 82 -6.87 -13.19 -10.75
CA LEU A 82 -7.99 -12.33 -11.15
C LEU A 82 -9.34 -12.97 -10.83
N ASP A 83 -9.49 -14.27 -11.03
CA ASP A 83 -10.73 -14.98 -10.73
C ASP A 83 -10.95 -15.04 -9.21
N SER A 84 -9.92 -15.33 -8.40
CA SER A 84 -9.98 -15.23 -6.94
C SER A 84 -10.41 -13.83 -6.46
N TYR A 85 -9.85 -12.77 -7.06
CA TYR A 85 -10.23 -11.40 -6.75
C TYR A 85 -11.68 -11.10 -7.08
N LYS A 86 -12.16 -11.51 -8.27
CA LYS A 86 -13.57 -11.36 -8.68
C LYS A 86 -14.53 -12.09 -7.74
N ASP A 87 -14.17 -13.29 -7.31
CA ASP A 87 -15.00 -14.06 -6.37
C ASP A 87 -15.03 -13.41 -5.00
N SER A 88 -13.92 -12.86 -4.52
CA SER A 88 -13.85 -12.06 -3.29
C SER A 88 -14.76 -10.83 -3.38
N VAL A 89 -14.71 -10.06 -4.46
CA VAL A 89 -15.58 -8.90 -4.69
C VAL A 89 -17.06 -9.29 -4.72
N ARG A 90 -17.40 -10.41 -5.37
CA ARG A 90 -18.78 -10.94 -5.40
C ARG A 90 -19.26 -11.31 -4.00
N ASN A 91 -18.41 -11.95 -3.19
CA ASN A 91 -18.76 -12.35 -1.83
C ASN A 91 -18.94 -11.14 -0.92
N VAL A 92 -18.11 -10.11 -1.05
CA VAL A 92 -18.28 -8.81 -0.36
C VAL A 92 -19.62 -8.16 -0.73
N GLY A 93 -19.95 -8.15 -2.02
CA GLY A 93 -21.25 -7.63 -2.50
C GLY A 93 -22.45 -8.43 -1.98
N ARG A 94 -22.34 -9.78 -1.96
CA ARG A 94 -23.40 -10.66 -1.39
C ARG A 94 -23.61 -10.44 0.09
N ALA A 95 -22.55 -10.17 0.84
CA ALA A 95 -22.64 -9.81 2.26
C ALA A 95 -23.21 -8.39 2.48
N GLY A 96 -23.46 -7.62 1.42
CA GLY A 96 -24.06 -6.29 1.49
C GLY A 96 -23.10 -5.18 1.87
N VAL A 97 -21.79 -5.35 1.64
CA VAL A 97 -20.81 -4.26 1.71
C VAL A 97 -20.69 -3.63 0.33
N GLU A 98 -21.08 -2.36 0.22
CA GLU A 98 -21.34 -1.70 -1.07
C GLU A 98 -20.10 -1.03 -1.68
N THR A 99 -19.05 -0.82 -0.88
CA THR A 99 -17.87 -0.07 -1.31
C THR A 99 -16.61 -0.87 -1.11
N VAL A 100 -15.85 -1.05 -2.18
CA VAL A 100 -14.50 -1.63 -2.16
C VAL A 100 -13.54 -0.62 -2.74
N CYS A 101 -12.58 -0.16 -1.93
CA CYS A 101 -11.40 0.53 -2.43
C CYS A 101 -10.38 -0.50 -2.90
N TYR A 102 -9.66 -0.19 -3.97
CA TYR A 102 -8.54 -1.00 -4.41
C TYR A 102 -7.31 -0.14 -4.69
N ASN A 103 -6.16 -0.71 -4.43
CA ASN A 103 -4.87 -0.10 -4.74
C ASN A 103 -4.24 -0.87 -5.89
N PHE A 104 -3.95 -0.18 -6.99
CA PHE A 104 -3.33 -0.77 -8.17
C PHE A 104 -1.98 -0.10 -8.42
N MET A 105 -1.03 -0.40 -7.54
CA MET A 105 0.33 0.12 -7.62
C MET A 105 1.27 -1.06 -7.87
N PRO A 106 1.78 -1.24 -9.10
CA PRO A 106 2.71 -2.32 -9.39
C PRO A 106 4.04 -2.06 -8.66
N VAL A 107 4.54 -3.11 -8.02
CA VAL A 107 5.84 -3.22 -7.34
C VAL A 107 6.01 -2.31 -6.13
N VAL A 108 6.03 -1.00 -6.31
CA VAL A 108 6.28 -0.04 -5.22
C VAL A 108 5.01 0.72 -4.90
N ASP A 109 4.50 0.53 -3.67
CA ASP A 109 3.30 1.18 -3.17
C ASP A 109 3.68 2.39 -2.32
N TRP A 110 3.08 3.57 -2.59
CA TRP A 110 3.21 4.80 -1.78
C TRP A 110 4.66 5.14 -1.42
N THR A 111 5.56 5.07 -2.37
CA THR A 111 6.98 5.31 -2.12
C THR A 111 7.25 6.73 -1.62
N ARG A 112 8.28 6.86 -0.76
CA ARG A 112 8.78 8.14 -0.26
C ARG A 112 10.31 8.15 -0.34
N THR A 113 10.86 9.30 -0.66
CA THR A 113 12.31 9.52 -0.66
C THR A 113 12.83 10.02 0.69
N ASN A 114 11.96 10.68 1.46
CA ASN A 114 12.27 11.16 2.81
C ASN A 114 11.07 10.95 3.73
N LEU A 115 11.29 10.32 4.88
CA LEU A 115 10.25 10.05 5.89
C LEU A 115 10.21 11.09 7.02
N ASP A 116 11.16 12.03 7.05
CA ASP A 116 11.33 13.02 8.11
C ASP A 116 11.77 14.38 7.52
N TYR A 117 11.08 14.81 6.47
CA TYR A 117 11.37 16.07 5.81
C TYR A 117 10.89 17.24 6.66
N GLN A 118 11.82 18.16 6.99
CA GLN A 118 11.51 19.37 7.73
C GLN A 118 10.94 20.44 6.79
N LEU A 119 9.77 20.99 7.15
CA LEU A 119 9.14 22.11 6.49
C LEU A 119 9.64 23.44 7.06
N GLU A 120 9.28 24.55 6.41
CA GLU A 120 9.70 25.91 6.79
C GLU A 120 9.19 26.34 8.19
N ASP A 121 8.09 25.75 8.63
CA ASP A 121 7.48 25.99 9.95
C ASP A 121 7.96 25.02 11.04
N ASP A 122 9.09 24.35 10.79
CA ASP A 122 9.67 23.30 11.65
C ASP A 122 8.84 22.03 11.82
N SER A 123 7.69 21.91 11.18
CA SER A 123 6.94 20.65 11.16
C SER A 123 7.65 19.60 10.32
N ARG A 124 7.25 18.32 10.48
CA ARG A 124 7.83 17.17 9.77
C ARG A 124 6.79 16.51 8.89
N ALA A 125 7.21 16.09 7.69
CA ALA A 125 6.33 15.44 6.73
C ALA A 125 7.03 14.34 5.95
N LEU A 126 6.24 13.45 5.38
CA LEU A 126 6.70 12.53 4.34
C LEU A 126 6.87 13.30 3.04
N ARG A 127 7.97 13.05 2.31
CA ARG A 127 8.25 13.69 1.02
C ARG A 127 8.63 12.67 -0.04
N PHE A 128 8.10 12.88 -1.24
CA PHE A 128 8.59 12.25 -2.46
C PHE A 128 9.26 13.31 -3.33
N GLU A 129 10.50 13.06 -3.75
CA GLU A 129 11.27 13.92 -4.65
C GLU A 129 11.71 13.11 -5.88
N MET A 130 11.22 13.50 -7.05
CA MET A 130 11.46 12.77 -8.29
C MET A 130 12.95 12.69 -8.66
N THR A 131 13.74 13.73 -8.33
CA THR A 131 15.18 13.74 -8.59
C THR A 131 15.91 12.69 -7.75
N ASP A 132 15.54 12.57 -6.47
CA ASP A 132 16.11 11.55 -5.57
C ASP A 132 15.66 10.15 -5.99
N PHE A 133 14.41 9.99 -6.42
CA PHE A 133 13.89 8.72 -6.91
C PHE A 133 14.60 8.28 -8.21
N ALA A 134 14.76 9.18 -9.18
CA ALA A 134 15.50 8.90 -10.41
C ALA A 134 16.99 8.59 -10.13
N ALA A 135 17.61 9.28 -9.15
CA ALA A 135 18.97 8.98 -8.72
C ALA A 135 19.09 7.57 -8.15
N TYR A 136 18.11 7.14 -7.35
CA TYR A 136 18.04 5.78 -6.84
C TYR A 136 17.82 4.76 -7.96
N ASP A 137 16.78 4.91 -8.77
CA ASP A 137 16.35 3.94 -9.78
C ASP A 137 17.44 3.69 -10.84
N VAL A 138 18.03 4.76 -11.36
CA VAL A 138 18.98 4.69 -12.48
C VAL A 138 20.41 4.36 -12.03
N PHE A 139 20.87 4.92 -10.90
CA PHE A 139 22.29 4.89 -10.55
C PHE A 139 22.60 4.09 -9.27
N ILE A 140 21.64 3.79 -8.40
CA ILE A 140 21.85 2.99 -7.19
C ILE A 140 21.28 1.59 -7.39
N LEU A 141 20.00 1.50 -7.80
CA LEU A 141 19.35 0.23 -8.11
C LEU A 141 19.86 -0.37 -9.42
N GLU A 142 20.21 0.50 -10.38
CA GLU A 142 20.66 0.12 -11.73
C GLU A 142 19.60 -0.77 -12.44
N ARG A 143 18.31 -0.37 -12.35
CA ARG A 143 17.24 -1.09 -13.05
C ARG A 143 17.48 -1.05 -14.56
N GLU A 144 17.30 -2.19 -15.21
CA GLU A 144 17.51 -2.31 -16.65
C GLU A 144 16.62 -1.31 -17.41
N ASN A 145 17.22 -0.57 -18.33
CA ASN A 145 16.60 0.45 -19.18
C ASN A 145 15.95 1.63 -18.41
N ALA A 146 16.16 1.77 -17.10
CA ALA A 146 15.53 2.81 -16.27
C ALA A 146 15.72 4.22 -16.85
N ALA A 147 16.88 4.53 -17.42
CA ALA A 147 17.14 5.85 -17.99
C ALA A 147 16.18 6.26 -19.11
N ALA A 148 15.56 5.31 -19.80
CA ALA A 148 14.60 5.59 -20.87
C ALA A 148 13.25 6.12 -20.34
N ASP A 149 12.95 5.89 -19.06
CA ASP A 149 11.69 6.29 -18.43
C ASP A 149 11.71 7.76 -17.94
N TYR A 150 12.88 8.43 -18.01
CA TYR A 150 13.05 9.75 -17.45
C TYR A 150 13.47 10.78 -18.50
N ASP A 151 13.01 12.03 -18.30
CA ASP A 151 13.46 13.15 -19.11
C ASP A 151 14.97 13.38 -18.95
N PRO A 152 15.72 13.68 -20.03
CA PRO A 152 17.16 13.93 -19.97
C PRO A 152 17.59 15.02 -18.98
N THR A 153 16.76 16.06 -18.80
CA THR A 153 17.03 17.14 -17.84
C THR A 153 16.93 16.63 -16.40
N LEU A 154 15.95 15.76 -16.13
CA LEU A 154 15.78 15.11 -14.83
C LEU A 154 16.95 14.17 -14.54
N LEU A 155 17.39 13.38 -15.53
CA LEU A 155 18.56 12.51 -15.39
C LEU A 155 19.84 13.29 -15.07
N ALA A 156 20.05 14.45 -15.71
CA ALA A 156 21.20 15.29 -15.41
C ALA A 156 21.15 15.82 -13.96
N LYS A 157 19.97 16.23 -13.48
CA LYS A 157 19.76 16.63 -12.07
C LYS A 157 19.98 15.45 -11.11
N ALA A 158 19.45 14.28 -11.41
CA ALA A 158 19.60 13.08 -10.62
C ALA A 158 21.08 12.66 -10.49
N LYS A 159 21.84 12.71 -11.59
CA LYS A 159 23.27 12.44 -11.58
C LYS A 159 24.04 13.44 -10.72
N SER A 160 23.71 14.73 -10.84
CA SER A 160 24.35 15.79 -10.03
C SER A 160 24.01 15.61 -8.54
N ARG A 161 22.77 15.28 -8.24
CA ARG A 161 22.29 15.00 -6.89
C ARG A 161 23.02 13.79 -6.27
N LEU A 162 23.14 12.68 -7.01
CA LEU A 162 23.87 11.49 -6.58
C LEU A 162 25.33 11.80 -6.22
N ALA A 163 26.00 12.68 -7.00
CA ALA A 163 27.37 13.07 -6.75
C ALA A 163 27.56 13.83 -5.43
N THR A 164 26.51 14.43 -4.90
CA THR A 164 26.52 15.15 -3.60
C THR A 164 26.12 14.26 -2.42
N MET A 165 25.54 13.09 -2.67
CA MET A 165 25.10 12.17 -1.62
C MET A 165 26.26 11.38 -1.03
N GLY A 166 26.39 11.41 0.29
CA GLY A 166 27.27 10.49 1.02
C GLY A 166 26.67 9.07 1.13
N ASP A 167 27.47 8.08 1.49
CA ASP A 167 27.04 6.68 1.56
C ASP A 167 25.89 6.45 2.54
N LYS A 168 25.86 7.14 3.67
CA LYS A 168 24.77 7.08 4.64
C LYS A 168 23.45 7.60 4.06
N GLU A 169 23.52 8.66 3.27
CA GLU A 169 22.34 9.26 2.63
C GLU A 169 21.79 8.35 1.53
N LYS A 170 22.67 7.74 0.73
CA LYS A 170 22.27 6.74 -0.28
C LYS A 170 21.57 5.54 0.35
N ALA A 171 22.15 5.00 1.43
CA ALA A 171 21.56 3.88 2.17
C ALA A 171 20.20 4.24 2.81
N LEU A 172 20.06 5.46 3.31
CA LEU A 172 18.78 5.93 3.86
C LEU A 172 17.72 6.12 2.75
N LEU A 173 18.11 6.68 1.61
CA LEU A 173 17.23 6.83 0.45
C LEU A 173 16.71 5.47 -0.02
N GLU A 174 17.61 4.50 -0.22
CA GLU A 174 17.24 3.13 -0.57
C GLU A 174 16.28 2.52 0.45
N LYS A 175 16.61 2.60 1.74
CA LYS A 175 15.74 2.11 2.81
C LYS A 175 14.33 2.73 2.76
N ASN A 176 14.24 4.04 2.56
CA ASN A 176 12.96 4.75 2.52
C ASN A 176 12.10 4.32 1.31
N ILE A 177 12.74 4.11 0.16
CA ILE A 177 12.05 3.68 -1.07
C ILE A 177 11.56 2.23 -0.96
N ILE A 178 12.41 1.32 -0.46
CA ILE A 178 12.11 -0.11 -0.35
C ILE A 178 11.08 -0.41 0.74
N ALA A 179 11.14 0.31 1.87
CA ALA A 179 10.30 0.01 3.02
C ALA A 179 8.79 0.16 2.75
N GLY A 180 8.41 0.96 1.75
CA GLY A 180 6.99 1.25 1.49
C GLY A 180 6.29 1.91 2.68
N LEU A 181 4.96 1.92 2.68
CA LEU A 181 4.18 2.33 3.84
C LEU A 181 3.91 1.16 4.78
N PRO A 182 3.83 1.40 6.09
CA PRO A 182 3.36 0.41 7.04
C PRO A 182 1.97 -0.12 6.63
N GLY A 183 1.85 -1.46 6.53
CA GLY A 183 0.61 -2.12 6.09
C GLY A 183 0.48 -2.37 4.58
N GLY A 184 1.50 -2.03 3.79
CA GLY A 184 1.63 -2.48 2.41
C GLY A 184 1.99 -3.97 2.32
N GLU A 185 1.81 -4.56 1.13
CA GLU A 185 2.24 -5.94 0.87
C GLU A 185 3.76 -6.02 0.97
N GLY A 186 4.26 -6.71 1.96
CA GLY A 186 5.63 -7.14 2.15
C GLY A 186 6.76 -6.12 1.89
N SER A 187 7.84 -6.24 2.62
CA SER A 187 9.07 -5.51 2.28
C SER A 187 9.69 -6.16 1.04
N TYR A 188 9.85 -5.41 -0.02
CA TYR A 188 10.67 -5.82 -1.16
C TYR A 188 12.15 -5.73 -0.77
N ASP A 189 12.94 -6.68 -1.24
CA ASP A 189 14.38 -6.51 -1.27
C ASP A 189 14.83 -5.84 -2.60
N ARG A 190 16.08 -5.46 -2.65
CA ARG A 190 16.67 -4.78 -3.81
C ARG A 190 16.52 -5.61 -5.10
N ASP A 191 16.73 -6.92 -5.00
CA ASP A 191 16.69 -7.82 -6.16
C ASP A 191 15.26 -7.97 -6.70
N THR A 192 14.28 -8.06 -5.82
CA THR A 192 12.86 -8.14 -6.20
C THR A 192 12.40 -6.87 -6.94
N ILE A 193 12.79 -5.68 -6.45
CA ILE A 193 12.45 -4.42 -7.11
C ILE A 193 13.17 -4.28 -8.45
N ARG A 194 14.42 -4.73 -8.55
CA ARG A 194 15.21 -4.67 -9.79
C ARG A 194 14.64 -5.53 -10.90
N LEU A 195 14.02 -6.66 -10.56
CA LEU A 195 13.47 -7.64 -11.51
C LEU A 195 12.01 -7.38 -11.87
N ALA A 196 11.35 -6.49 -11.19
CA ALA A 196 9.94 -6.17 -11.39
C ALA A 196 9.73 -5.05 -12.42
#